data_6a6d491302bea14c2d107e3f41dcb95c
#
_entry.id   6a6d491302bea14c2d107e3f41dcb95c
#
_cell.length_a   1.000
_cell.length_b   1.000
_cell.length_c   1.000
_cell.angle_alpha   90.00
_cell.angle_beta   90.00
_cell.angle_gamma   90.00
#
_symmetry.space_group_name_H-M   'P 1'
#
loop_
_entity.id
_entity.type
_entity.pdbx_description
1 polymer ?
#
loop_
_entity_poly.entity_id
_entity_poly.type
_entity_poly.pdbx_seq_one_letter_code
_entity_poly.pdbx_strand_id
1 'polypeptide(L)'
;PAEKTEVKIVSQALDGQDDDFAEKLVRWAQVIRKTFYDGGVDEVISTRRLVHIAKAFKIFGKRDKAIEVCVNRFDADTKQSFLDLYSKVDEKVELDEQAPF
;
A
#
# COMPACT_ATOMS: atom_id res chain seq x y z
N PRO A 1 8.85 -10.52 -9.17
CA PRO A 1 7.79 -11.40 -9.65
C PRO A 1 6.79 -10.65 -10.49
N ALA A 2 6.08 -11.39 -11.32
CA ALA A 2 5.06 -10.79 -12.15
C ALA A 2 3.96 -10.23 -11.26
N GLU A 3 3.29 -9.24 -11.76
CA GLU A 3 2.22 -8.59 -11.02
C GLU A 3 1.16 -9.58 -10.56
N LYS A 4 0.78 -10.51 -11.43
CA LYS A 4 -0.24 -11.51 -11.09
C LYS A 4 0.19 -12.39 -9.94
N THR A 5 1.47 -12.77 -9.93
CA THR A 5 2.01 -13.60 -8.85
C THR A 5 2.01 -12.83 -7.55
N GLU A 6 2.39 -11.57 -7.60
CA GLU A 6 2.41 -10.73 -6.40
C GLU A 6 1.01 -10.54 -5.83
N VAL A 7 0.02 -10.31 -6.70
CA VAL A 7 -1.37 -10.19 -6.27
C VAL A 7 -1.82 -11.48 -5.58
N LYS A 8 -1.44 -12.63 -6.12
CA LYS A 8 -1.81 -13.90 -5.54
C LYS A 8 -1.22 -14.08 -4.15
N ILE A 9 0.04 -13.69 -3.97
CA ILE A 9 0.70 -13.79 -2.68
C ILE A 9 0.00 -12.91 -1.65
N VAL A 10 -0.32 -11.68 -2.02
CA VAL A 10 -0.99 -10.76 -1.12
C VAL A 10 -2.41 -11.23 -0.81
N SER A 11 -3.12 -11.74 -1.82
CA SER A 11 -4.47 -12.25 -1.64
C SER A 11 -4.48 -13.42 -0.65
N GLN A 12 -3.48 -14.30 -0.74
CA GLN A 12 -3.36 -15.39 0.21
C GLN A 12 -3.13 -14.88 1.63
N ALA A 13 -2.35 -13.82 1.78
CA ALA A 13 -2.12 -13.22 3.09
C ALA A 13 -3.39 -12.62 3.66
N LEU A 14 -4.33 -12.24 2.79
CA LEU A 14 -5.65 -11.72 3.19
C LEU A 14 -6.68 -12.85 3.34
N ASP A 15 -6.28 -14.09 3.15
CA ASP A 15 -7.18 -15.26 3.19
C ASP A 15 -8.32 -15.12 2.18
N GLY A 16 -8.08 -14.42 1.08
CA GLY A 16 -9.07 -14.22 0.03
C GLY A 16 -10.21 -13.30 0.43
N GLN A 17 -10.08 -12.58 1.54
CA GLN A 17 -11.16 -11.75 2.04
C GLN A 17 -11.35 -10.45 1.26
N ASP A 18 -10.31 -9.95 0.63
CA ASP A 18 -10.41 -8.68 -0.08
C ASP A 18 -9.42 -8.66 -1.26
N ASP A 19 -9.83 -9.29 -2.35
CA ASP A 19 -8.98 -9.35 -3.54
C ASP A 19 -8.77 -7.96 -4.14
N ASP A 20 -9.75 -7.07 -4.01
CA ASP A 20 -9.62 -5.72 -4.49
C ASP A 20 -8.47 -5.00 -3.78
N PHE A 21 -8.39 -5.19 -2.46
CA PHE A 21 -7.31 -4.58 -1.69
C PHE A 21 -5.96 -5.16 -2.12
N ALA A 22 -5.90 -6.49 -2.37
CA ALA A 22 -4.67 -7.12 -2.84
C ALA A 22 -4.20 -6.48 -4.15
N GLU A 23 -5.12 -6.29 -5.09
CA GLU A 23 -4.77 -5.67 -6.37
C GLU A 23 -4.32 -4.22 -6.20
N LYS A 24 -5.00 -3.48 -5.33
CA LYS A 24 -4.62 -2.09 -5.07
C LYS A 24 -3.26 -1.98 -4.42
N LEU A 25 -2.97 -2.87 -3.48
CA LEU A 25 -1.66 -2.88 -2.83
C LEU A 25 -0.54 -3.14 -3.83
N VAL A 26 -0.73 -4.12 -4.72
CA VAL A 26 0.29 -4.44 -5.70
C VAL A 26 0.47 -3.28 -6.69
N ARG A 27 -0.63 -2.68 -7.13
CA ARG A 27 -0.55 -1.54 -8.03
C ARG A 27 0.17 -0.37 -7.37
N TRP A 28 -0.12 -0.12 -6.11
CA TRP A 28 0.54 0.91 -5.34
C TRP A 28 2.05 0.66 -5.27
N ALA A 29 2.44 -0.59 -4.99
CA ALA A 29 3.87 -0.93 -4.95
C ALA A 29 4.54 -0.73 -6.30
N GLN A 30 3.83 -1.06 -7.38
CA GLN A 30 4.36 -0.87 -8.73
C GLN A 30 4.58 0.61 -9.04
N VAL A 31 3.63 1.46 -8.65
CA VAL A 31 3.76 2.90 -8.84
C VAL A 31 4.93 3.44 -8.04
N ILE A 32 5.11 2.98 -6.80
CA ILE A 32 6.23 3.40 -5.97
C ILE A 32 7.55 2.98 -6.61
N ARG A 33 7.64 1.75 -7.09
CA ARG A 33 8.86 1.25 -7.73
C ARG A 33 9.22 2.07 -8.95
N LYS A 34 8.22 2.42 -9.75
CA LYS A 34 8.44 3.25 -10.92
C LYS A 34 8.90 4.65 -10.52
N THR A 35 8.26 5.22 -9.51
CA THR A 35 8.62 6.54 -9.02
C THR A 35 10.04 6.54 -8.48
N PHE A 36 10.45 5.45 -7.83
CA PHE A 36 11.81 5.30 -7.32
C PHE A 36 12.82 5.33 -8.48
N TYR A 37 12.55 4.58 -9.54
CA TYR A 37 13.45 4.56 -10.70
C TYR A 37 13.53 5.91 -11.38
N ASP A 38 12.46 6.70 -11.30
CA ASP A 38 12.44 8.05 -11.88
C ASP A 38 13.05 9.09 -10.94
N GLY A 39 13.47 8.65 -9.74
CA GLY A 39 14.13 9.55 -8.80
C GLY A 39 13.18 10.35 -7.92
N GLY A 40 11.89 10.01 -7.93
CA GLY A 40 10.90 10.75 -7.16
C GLY A 40 10.77 10.37 -5.70
N VAL A 41 11.23 9.18 -5.33
CA VAL A 41 11.23 8.73 -3.93
C VAL A 41 12.51 7.94 -3.68
N ASP A 42 12.88 7.82 -2.42
CA ASP A 42 14.13 7.15 -2.03
C ASP A 42 13.90 5.72 -1.52
N GLU A 43 12.66 5.28 -1.41
CA GLU A 43 12.33 3.97 -0.86
C GLU A 43 11.37 3.23 -1.77
N VAL A 44 11.30 1.93 -1.62
CA VAL A 44 10.34 1.11 -2.36
C VAL A 44 9.63 0.18 -1.37
N ILE A 45 8.53 -0.39 -1.83
CA ILE A 45 7.76 -1.35 -1.04
C ILE A 45 7.99 -2.74 -1.64
N SER A 46 8.50 -3.66 -0.83
CA SER A 46 8.74 -5.03 -1.26
C SER A 46 7.45 -5.85 -1.10
N THR A 47 7.45 -7.03 -1.74
CA THR A 47 6.33 -7.97 -1.58
C THR A 47 6.13 -8.33 -0.12
N ARG A 48 7.23 -8.52 0.63
CA ARG A 48 7.12 -8.83 2.06
C ARG A 48 6.36 -7.76 2.82
N ARG A 49 6.59 -6.50 2.47
CA ARG A 49 5.87 -5.41 3.12
C ARG A 49 4.39 -5.43 2.81
N LEU A 50 4.04 -5.78 1.57
CA LEU A 50 2.65 -5.90 1.19
C LEU A 50 1.96 -7.00 2.00
N VAL A 51 2.67 -8.10 2.24
CA VAL A 51 2.14 -9.18 3.07
C VAL A 51 1.92 -8.69 4.50
N HIS A 52 2.85 -7.90 5.04
CA HIS A 52 2.70 -7.32 6.38
C HIS A 52 1.49 -6.39 6.45
N ILE A 53 1.27 -5.60 5.40
CA ILE A 53 0.10 -4.73 5.33
C ILE A 53 -1.18 -5.56 5.33
N ALA A 54 -1.19 -6.65 4.56
CA ALA A 54 -2.34 -7.54 4.49
C ALA A 54 -2.66 -8.12 5.87
N LYS A 55 -1.64 -8.55 6.60
CA LYS A 55 -1.83 -9.09 7.94
C LYS A 55 -2.35 -8.03 8.90
N ALA A 56 -1.85 -6.79 8.78
CA ALA A 56 -2.33 -5.69 9.61
C ALA A 56 -3.79 -5.38 9.30
N PHE A 57 -4.17 -5.46 8.03
CA PHE A 57 -5.56 -5.25 7.62
C PHE A 57 -6.49 -6.25 8.29
N LYS A 58 -6.05 -7.49 8.42
CA LYS A 58 -6.86 -8.52 9.07
C LYS A 58 -7.09 -8.21 10.54
N ILE A 59 -6.18 -7.46 11.16
CA ILE A 59 -6.29 -7.07 12.56
C ILE A 59 -7.14 -5.81 12.71
N PHE A 60 -6.86 -4.80 11.91
CA PHE A 60 -7.51 -3.49 12.06
C PHE A 60 -8.82 -3.36 11.29
N GLY A 61 -8.96 -4.10 10.20
CA GLY A 61 -10.16 -4.02 9.38
C GLY A 61 -10.29 -2.77 8.53
N LYS A 62 -9.26 -1.94 8.48
CA LYS A 62 -9.27 -0.71 7.69
C LYS A 62 -8.02 -0.63 6.83
N ARG A 63 -8.22 -0.29 5.56
CA ARG A 63 -7.10 -0.22 4.60
C ARG A 63 -6.11 0.88 4.96
N ASP A 64 -6.61 2.06 5.29
CA ASP A 64 -5.75 3.19 5.61
C ASP A 64 -4.89 2.92 6.84
N LYS A 65 -5.46 2.28 7.86
CA LYS A 65 -4.71 1.94 9.07
C LYS A 65 -3.62 0.92 8.78
N ALA A 66 -3.93 -0.08 7.98
CA ALA A 66 -2.96 -1.10 7.63
C ALA A 66 -1.77 -0.51 6.89
N ILE A 67 -2.04 0.39 5.95
CA ILE A 67 -0.99 1.05 5.19
C ILE A 67 -0.19 1.99 6.07
N GLU A 68 -0.87 2.74 6.92
CA GLU A 68 -0.22 3.68 7.81
C GLU A 68 0.79 3.00 8.73
N VAL A 69 0.43 1.83 9.26
CA VAL A 69 1.33 1.07 10.13
C VAL A 69 2.63 0.74 9.39
N CYS A 70 2.52 0.41 8.12
CA CYS A 70 3.70 0.09 7.32
C CYS A 70 4.56 1.32 7.04
N VAL A 71 3.92 2.44 6.65
CA VAL A 71 4.68 3.61 6.22
C VAL A 71 5.16 4.47 7.38
N ASN A 72 4.66 4.24 8.59
CA ASN A 72 5.10 5.00 9.77
C ASN A 72 6.60 4.88 10.04
N ARG A 73 7.23 3.85 9.51
CA ARG A 73 8.67 3.64 9.71
C ARG A 73 9.53 4.56 8.87
N PHE A 74 8.94 5.17 7.84
CA PHE A 74 9.67 6.07 6.96
C PHE A 74 9.64 7.49 7.50
N ASP A 75 10.49 8.35 6.94
CA ASP A 75 10.45 9.76 7.34
C ASP A 75 9.14 10.41 6.87
N ALA A 76 8.88 11.60 7.38
CA ALA A 76 7.60 12.27 7.14
C ALA A 76 7.34 12.51 5.66
N ASP A 77 8.36 12.91 4.92
CA ASP A 77 8.19 13.20 3.49
C ASP A 77 7.89 11.94 2.69
N THR A 78 8.63 10.86 2.97
CA THR A 78 8.41 9.58 2.29
C THR A 78 7.04 9.02 2.64
N LYS A 79 6.69 9.07 3.92
CA LYS A 79 5.39 8.62 4.39
C LYS A 79 4.27 9.34 3.66
N GLN A 80 4.36 10.65 3.58
CA GLN A 80 3.31 11.44 2.93
C GLN A 80 3.21 11.11 1.44
N SER A 81 4.35 10.96 0.77
CA SER A 81 4.38 10.61 -0.65
C SER A 81 3.71 9.25 -0.88
N PHE A 82 4.00 8.28 -0.04
CA PHE A 82 3.42 6.95 -0.19
C PHE A 82 1.92 6.96 0.05
N LEU A 83 1.46 7.69 1.06
CA LEU A 83 0.03 7.81 1.33
C LEU A 83 -0.70 8.50 0.18
N ASP A 84 -0.11 9.56 -0.37
CA ASP A 84 -0.69 10.25 -1.50
C ASP A 84 -0.81 9.34 -2.72
N LEU A 85 0.21 8.54 -2.97
CA LEU A 85 0.17 7.60 -4.09
C LEU A 85 -0.90 6.55 -3.89
N TYR A 86 -1.07 6.08 -2.65
CA TYR A 86 -2.10 5.11 -2.39
C TYR A 86 -3.50 5.67 -2.62
N SER A 87 -3.73 6.91 -2.22
CA SER A 87 -5.06 7.51 -2.40
C SER A 87 -5.42 7.66 -3.87
N LYS A 88 -4.43 7.77 -4.75
CA LYS A 88 -4.67 7.83 -6.18
C LYS A 88 -4.97 6.47 -6.78
N VAL A 89 -4.50 5.41 -6.15
CA VAL A 89 -4.69 4.06 -6.63
C VAL A 89 -6.03 3.49 -6.14
N ASP A 90 -6.43 3.84 -4.94
CA ASP A 90 -7.61 3.25 -4.30
C ASP A 90 -8.60 4.33 -3.90
N GLU A 91 -9.65 4.46 -4.67
CA GLU A 91 -10.66 5.49 -4.44
C GLU A 91 -11.53 5.19 -3.22
N LYS A 92 -11.47 3.97 -2.71
CA LYS A 92 -12.28 3.57 -1.56
C LYS A 92 -11.66 4.02 -0.24
N VAL A 93 -10.42 4.50 -0.29
CA VAL A 93 -9.73 4.94 0.92
C VAL A 93 -9.74 6.46 0.95
N GLU A 94 -10.19 7.02 2.06
CA GLU A 94 -10.11 8.44 2.31
C GLU A 94 -9.12 8.64 3.44
N LEU A 95 -8.08 9.40 3.17
CA LEU A 95 -7.06 9.66 4.18
C LEU A 95 -7.49 10.87 5.01
N ASP A 96 -7.11 10.85 6.28
CA ASP A 96 -7.53 11.90 7.21
C ASP A 96 -7.16 13.29 6.75
N GLU A 97 -5.98 13.42 6.16
CA GLU A 97 -5.54 14.73 5.72
C GLU A 97 -6.35 15.26 4.58
N GLN A 98 -7.20 14.44 4.00
CA GLN A 98 -8.09 14.89 2.93
C GLN A 98 -9.41 15.34 3.46
N ALA A 99 -9.64 15.13 4.71
CA ALA A 99 -10.86 15.59 5.29
C ALA A 99 -10.81 17.09 5.19
N PRO A 100 -11.82 17.63 4.72
CA PRO A 100 -11.76 19.00 4.49
C PRO A 100 -11.70 19.69 5.65
N PHE A 101 -11.30 20.03 5.63
CA PHE A 101 -11.48 20.61 6.46
C PHE A 101 -12.15 21.52 5.94
#